data_a3e0503b55d5c853e37301bfbeb631a8
#
_entry.id   a3e0503b55d5c853e37301bfbeb631a8
#
_cell.length_a   1.000
_cell.length_b   1.000
_cell.length_c   1.000
_cell.angle_alpha   90.00
_cell.angle_beta   90.00
_cell.angle_gamma   90.00
#
_symmetry.space_group_name_H-M   'P 1'
#
loop_
_entity.id
_entity.type
_entity.pdbx_description
1 polymer ?
#
loop_
_entity_poly.entity_id
_entity_poly.type
_entity_poly.pdbx_seq_one_letter_code
_entity_poly.pdbx_strand_id
1 'polypeptide(L)'
;MRFPAVLLLALCLATVSSCKQKKADAPDDSEEKKDAPAIIAADFNADSAYHFVNEQVKFGPRVTNSKAHGKCAAWLEQTLKKYSQHVFVQPFTAKAYNGTVLNCKNIIASFNPKSSTRVLICSHWDSRPYADNDPDSTLHRTPIDGANDGASGVGIIIEIARQLRISPAAIGVDLLLLDAEDYGAPQDAGYTGSDDWALGSQ
;
A
#
# COMPACT_ATOMS: atom_id res chain seq x y z
N MET A 1 42.26 -65.15 -10.71
CA MET A 1 41.22 -66.03 -11.29
C MET A 1 40.08 -65.17 -11.80
N ARG A 2 39.82 -65.22 -13.10
CA ARG A 2 38.81 -64.50 -13.81
C ARG A 2 37.55 -65.36 -13.89
N PHE A 3 36.36 -64.82 -13.62
CA PHE A 3 35.10 -65.34 -14.09
C PHE A 3 34.19 -64.20 -14.58
N PRO A 4 33.50 -64.39 -15.72
CA PRO A 4 32.81 -63.31 -16.41
C PRO A 4 31.37 -63.19 -15.98
N ALA A 5 30.86 -61.96 -16.08
CA ALA A 5 29.45 -61.63 -15.93
C ALA A 5 28.62 -62.07 -17.13
N VAL A 6 27.55 -62.81 -16.90
CA VAL A 6 26.53 -63.14 -17.90
C VAL A 6 25.39 -62.14 -17.78
N LEU A 7 25.17 -61.38 -18.84
CA LEU A 7 24.11 -60.43 -19.02
C LEU A 7 22.85 -61.14 -19.51
N LEU A 8 21.81 -61.23 -18.70
CA LEU A 8 20.51 -61.74 -19.10
C LEU A 8 19.56 -60.59 -19.44
N LEU A 9 19.32 -60.39 -20.70
CA LEU A 9 18.40 -59.41 -21.24
C LEU A 9 16.96 -60.00 -21.28
N ALA A 10 16.11 -59.66 -20.35
CA ALA A 10 14.70 -60.02 -20.35
C ALA A 10 13.87 -58.98 -21.11
N LEU A 11 13.38 -59.36 -22.27
CA LEU A 11 12.53 -58.59 -23.13
C LEU A 11 11.06 -58.72 -22.67
N CYS A 12 10.53 -57.73 -21.92
CA CYS A 12 9.12 -57.67 -21.57
C CYS A 12 8.31 -57.00 -22.73
N LEU A 13 7.60 -57.81 -23.48
CA LEU A 13 6.55 -57.32 -24.39
C LEU A 13 5.36 -56.86 -23.55
N ALA A 14 5.16 -55.53 -23.47
CA ALA A 14 3.94 -54.95 -22.90
C ALA A 14 2.86 -54.88 -24.00
N THR A 15 1.83 -55.69 -23.87
CA THR A 15 0.61 -55.61 -24.72
C THR A 15 -0.21 -54.40 -24.27
N VAL A 16 -0.29 -53.38 -25.10
CA VAL A 16 -1.20 -52.25 -24.90
C VAL A 16 -2.66 -52.67 -25.24
N SER A 17 -3.42 -53.02 -24.21
CA SER A 17 -4.87 -53.12 -24.33
C SER A 17 -5.47 -51.73 -24.40
N SER A 18 -5.89 -51.34 -25.64
CA SER A 18 -6.64 -50.11 -25.87
C SER A 18 -8.06 -50.26 -25.32
N CYS A 19 -8.31 -49.78 -24.11
CA CYS A 19 -9.67 -49.56 -23.60
C CYS A 19 -10.28 -48.36 -24.32
N LYS A 20 -11.24 -48.60 -25.21
CA LYS A 20 -12.15 -47.56 -25.69
C LYS A 20 -12.95 -47.02 -24.51
N GLN A 21 -12.54 -45.90 -23.96
CA GLN A 21 -13.37 -45.13 -23.03
C GLN A 21 -14.55 -44.55 -23.81
N LYS A 22 -15.78 -44.97 -23.47
CA LYS A 22 -16.98 -44.23 -23.81
C LYS A 22 -16.83 -42.81 -23.30
N LYS A 23 -16.89 -41.81 -24.19
CA LYS A 23 -17.11 -40.41 -23.78
C LYS A 23 -18.43 -40.41 -23.03
N ALA A 24 -18.37 -40.17 -21.73
CA ALA A 24 -19.50 -39.67 -20.97
C ALA A 24 -19.77 -38.26 -21.48
N ASP A 25 -21.02 -38.01 -21.85
CA ASP A 25 -21.48 -36.66 -22.19
C ASP A 25 -21.17 -35.76 -20.99
N ALA A 26 -20.34 -34.75 -21.23
CA ALA A 26 -20.12 -33.69 -20.24
C ALA A 26 -21.46 -33.00 -20.05
N PRO A 27 -21.86 -32.67 -18.76
CA PRO A 27 -23.01 -31.83 -18.57
C PRO A 27 -22.79 -30.51 -19.29
N ASP A 28 -23.82 -30.09 -20.02
CA ASP A 28 -23.92 -28.82 -20.71
C ASP A 28 -23.95 -27.72 -19.62
N ASP A 29 -22.78 -27.21 -19.28
CA ASP A 29 -22.56 -26.09 -18.34
C ASP A 29 -22.77 -24.76 -19.10
N SER A 30 -23.87 -24.65 -19.84
CA SER A 30 -24.40 -23.38 -20.31
C SER A 30 -25.15 -22.69 -19.18
N GLU A 31 -24.46 -22.47 -18.03
CA GLU A 31 -24.88 -21.39 -17.13
C GLU A 31 -24.69 -20.09 -17.92
N GLU A 32 -25.81 -19.46 -18.31
CA GLU A 32 -25.85 -18.07 -18.75
C GLU A 32 -25.03 -17.26 -17.73
N LYS A 33 -23.81 -16.87 -18.10
CA LYS A 33 -23.08 -15.83 -17.38
C LYS A 33 -23.98 -14.61 -17.41
N LYS A 34 -24.77 -14.40 -16.34
CA LYS A 34 -25.41 -13.12 -16.10
C LYS A 34 -24.28 -12.10 -16.16
N ASP A 35 -24.30 -11.27 -17.18
CA ASP A 35 -23.36 -10.16 -17.28
C ASP A 35 -23.38 -9.42 -15.96
N ALA A 36 -22.23 -9.42 -15.27
CA ALA A 36 -22.07 -8.62 -14.08
C ALA A 36 -22.36 -7.16 -14.47
N PRO A 37 -23.14 -6.42 -13.68
CA PRO A 37 -23.45 -5.04 -14.02
C PRO A 37 -22.14 -4.30 -14.32
N ALA A 38 -22.13 -3.55 -15.44
CA ALA A 38 -20.95 -2.81 -15.87
C ALA A 38 -20.51 -1.90 -14.72
N ILE A 39 -19.29 -2.09 -14.23
CA ILE A 39 -18.70 -1.23 -13.20
C ILE A 39 -18.40 0.09 -13.90
N ILE A 40 -19.21 1.11 -13.62
CA ILE A 40 -18.92 2.49 -14.05
C ILE A 40 -17.82 2.98 -13.12
N ALA A 41 -16.58 3.03 -13.63
CA ALA A 41 -15.48 3.64 -12.90
C ALA A 41 -15.78 5.11 -12.64
N ALA A 42 -15.49 5.61 -11.44
CA ALA A 42 -15.54 7.03 -11.15
C ALA A 42 -14.53 7.77 -12.06
N ASP A 43 -14.88 8.99 -12.44
CA ASP A 43 -14.01 9.85 -13.26
C ASP A 43 -12.88 10.43 -12.39
N PHE A 44 -11.82 9.61 -12.25
CA PHE A 44 -10.62 9.97 -11.47
C PHE A 44 -9.88 11.12 -12.16
N ASN A 45 -9.68 12.23 -11.45
CA ASN A 45 -8.99 13.40 -11.97
C ASN A 45 -7.52 13.38 -11.56
N ALA A 46 -6.64 13.04 -12.51
CA ALA A 46 -5.21 12.97 -12.30
C ALA A 46 -4.58 14.33 -11.93
N ASP A 47 -5.07 15.42 -12.54
CA ASP A 47 -4.57 16.77 -12.23
C ASP A 47 -4.92 17.19 -10.80
N SER A 48 -6.11 16.78 -10.31
CA SER A 48 -6.50 16.98 -8.92
C SER A 48 -5.59 16.19 -7.97
N ALA A 49 -5.30 14.94 -8.27
CA ALA A 49 -4.37 14.12 -7.47
C ALA A 49 -2.98 14.74 -7.43
N TYR A 50 -2.47 15.17 -8.58
CA TYR A 50 -1.17 15.84 -8.69
C TYR A 50 -1.14 17.18 -7.94
N HIS A 51 -2.23 17.94 -7.99
CA HIS A 51 -2.38 19.17 -7.18
C HIS A 51 -2.22 18.86 -5.69
N PHE A 52 -2.82 17.79 -5.17
CA PHE A 52 -2.67 17.40 -3.76
C PHE A 52 -1.24 16.97 -3.40
N VAL A 53 -0.48 16.40 -4.33
CA VAL A 53 0.96 16.15 -4.13
C VAL A 53 1.71 17.49 -3.96
N ASN A 54 1.48 18.44 -4.87
CA ASN A 54 2.11 19.75 -4.82
C ASN A 54 1.81 20.51 -3.52
N GLU A 55 0.57 20.45 -3.03
CA GLU A 55 0.20 21.11 -1.77
C GLU A 55 0.96 20.52 -0.58
N GLN A 56 1.21 19.22 -0.55
CA GLN A 56 2.00 18.58 0.50
C GLN A 56 3.48 19.00 0.44
N VAL A 57 4.06 19.00 -0.77
CA VAL A 57 5.47 19.36 -0.99
C VAL A 57 5.76 20.82 -0.63
N LYS A 58 4.79 21.72 -0.79
CA LYS A 58 4.92 23.15 -0.38
C LYS A 58 5.19 23.34 1.11
N PHE A 59 4.86 22.39 1.97
CA PHE A 59 5.22 22.44 3.39
C PHE A 59 6.72 22.20 3.62
N GLY A 60 7.43 21.64 2.64
CA GLY A 60 8.78 21.10 2.74
C GLY A 60 8.76 19.66 3.30
N PRO A 61 9.92 19.12 3.63
CA PRO A 61 10.05 17.77 4.20
C PRO A 61 9.16 17.59 5.44
N ARG A 62 8.27 16.60 5.36
CA ARG A 62 7.27 16.32 6.41
C ARG A 62 7.82 15.32 7.45
N VAL A 63 9.09 15.52 7.81
CA VAL A 63 9.75 14.70 8.82
C VAL A 63 9.00 14.80 10.15
N THR A 64 8.68 13.68 10.75
CA THR A 64 7.95 13.60 12.03
C THR A 64 8.62 14.49 13.09
N ASN A 65 7.83 15.18 13.90
CA ASN A 65 8.23 16.24 14.85
C ASN A 65 8.61 17.61 14.23
N SER A 66 8.73 17.75 12.92
CA SER A 66 9.06 19.04 12.30
C SER A 66 7.85 20.00 12.28
N LYS A 67 8.11 21.29 12.06
CA LYS A 67 7.03 22.27 11.84
C LYS A 67 6.25 21.99 10.56
N ALA A 68 6.93 21.51 9.51
CA ALA A 68 6.30 21.13 8.24
C ALA A 68 5.32 19.97 8.45
N HIS A 69 5.73 18.94 9.18
CA HIS A 69 4.89 17.82 9.58
C HIS A 69 3.62 18.27 10.29
N GLY A 70 3.74 19.10 11.34
CA GLY A 70 2.58 19.58 12.08
C GLY A 70 1.59 20.40 11.23
N LYS A 71 2.10 21.24 10.30
CA LYS A 71 1.27 22.01 9.37
C LYS A 71 0.60 21.13 8.32
N CYS A 72 1.33 20.17 7.77
CA CYS A 72 0.80 19.23 6.79
C CYS A 72 -0.30 18.35 7.41
N ALA A 73 -0.10 17.83 8.63
CA ALA A 73 -1.12 17.05 9.34
C ALA A 73 -2.44 17.83 9.48
N ALA A 74 -2.36 19.11 9.90
CA ALA A 74 -3.54 19.96 10.03
C ALA A 74 -4.22 20.20 8.68
N TRP A 75 -3.45 20.40 7.61
CA TRP A 75 -3.98 20.57 6.27
C TRP A 75 -4.64 19.29 5.73
N LEU A 76 -4.04 18.12 5.95
CA LEU A 76 -4.60 16.82 5.57
C LEU A 76 -5.95 16.57 6.25
N GLU A 77 -6.02 16.80 7.57
CA GLU A 77 -7.25 16.69 8.34
C GLU A 77 -8.34 17.60 7.79
N GLN A 78 -8.04 18.88 7.56
CA GLN A 78 -8.99 19.84 7.02
C GLN A 78 -9.41 19.51 5.59
N THR A 79 -8.51 18.97 4.78
CA THR A 79 -8.81 18.57 3.40
C THR A 79 -9.74 17.37 3.37
N LEU A 80 -9.50 16.32 4.17
CA LEU A 80 -10.37 15.17 4.26
C LEU A 80 -11.77 15.53 4.82
N LYS A 81 -11.86 16.48 5.77
CA LYS A 81 -13.13 17.00 6.30
C LYS A 81 -14.01 17.67 5.24
N LYS A 82 -13.47 18.12 4.11
CA LYS A 82 -14.27 18.63 2.96
C LYS A 82 -15.05 17.50 2.29
N TYR A 83 -14.58 16.26 2.38
CA TYR A 83 -15.11 15.11 1.64
C TYR A 83 -15.83 14.10 2.53
N SER A 84 -15.42 13.94 3.80
CA SER A 84 -16.07 13.05 4.76
C SER A 84 -16.44 13.76 6.05
N GLN A 85 -17.61 13.40 6.62
CA GLN A 85 -18.03 13.83 7.96
C GLN A 85 -17.40 12.98 9.07
N HIS A 86 -16.79 11.85 8.72
CA HIS A 86 -16.19 10.90 9.63
C HIS A 86 -14.67 10.92 9.50
N VAL A 87 -14.05 12.00 9.95
CA VAL A 87 -12.60 12.14 10.01
C VAL A 87 -12.14 12.08 11.44
N PHE A 88 -11.21 11.18 11.72
CA PHE A 88 -10.62 10.97 13.02
C PHE A 88 -9.09 11.12 12.93
N VAL A 89 -8.49 11.82 13.88
CA VAL A 89 -7.04 11.89 14.05
C VAL A 89 -6.66 11.03 15.24
N GLN A 90 -5.79 10.05 15.02
CA GLN A 90 -5.25 9.15 16.04
C GLN A 90 -3.85 9.64 16.43
N PRO A 91 -3.70 10.39 17.52
CA PRO A 91 -2.39 10.72 18.03
C PRO A 91 -1.77 9.53 18.75
N PHE A 92 -0.48 9.33 18.54
CA PHE A 92 0.31 8.32 19.24
C PHE A 92 1.77 8.76 19.39
N THR A 93 2.53 8.04 20.19
CA THR A 93 3.98 8.22 20.29
C THR A 93 4.67 6.91 19.89
N ALA A 94 5.76 7.05 19.16
CA ALA A 94 6.64 5.94 18.80
C ALA A 94 8.08 6.30 19.20
N LYS A 95 8.96 5.32 19.26
CA LYS A 95 10.38 5.53 19.55
C LYS A 95 11.19 5.14 18.32
N ALA A 96 11.91 6.08 17.75
CA ALA A 96 12.79 5.83 16.62
C ALA A 96 14.03 5.01 17.03
N TYR A 97 14.73 4.45 16.05
CA TYR A 97 15.95 3.64 16.20
C TYR A 97 17.02 4.28 17.12
N ASN A 98 17.13 5.58 17.10
CA ASN A 98 18.10 6.38 17.89
C ASN A 98 17.55 6.84 19.26
N GLY A 99 16.39 6.34 19.67
CA GLY A 99 15.74 6.68 20.91
C GLY A 99 14.90 7.97 20.90
N THR A 100 14.84 8.69 19.78
CA THR A 100 13.99 9.88 19.65
C THR A 100 12.51 9.52 19.82
N VAL A 101 11.81 10.25 20.67
CA VAL A 101 10.35 10.12 20.80
C VAL A 101 9.68 10.90 19.68
N LEU A 102 8.91 10.20 18.87
CA LEU A 102 8.14 10.73 17.75
C LEU A 102 6.69 10.96 18.19
N ASN A 103 6.18 12.19 17.96
CA ASN A 103 4.78 12.55 18.20
C ASN A 103 4.03 12.46 16.88
N CYS A 104 3.34 11.37 16.69
CA CYS A 104 2.75 10.94 15.42
C CYS A 104 1.24 11.13 15.39
N LYS A 105 0.68 11.14 14.17
CA LYS A 105 -0.76 11.27 13.93
C LYS A 105 -1.17 10.47 12.70
N ASN A 106 -1.86 9.36 12.89
CA ASN A 106 -2.62 8.78 11.78
C ASN A 106 -3.90 9.59 11.56
N ILE A 107 -4.31 9.72 10.29
CA ILE A 107 -5.53 10.45 9.92
C ILE A 107 -6.42 9.48 9.16
N ILE A 108 -7.64 9.31 9.64
CA ILE A 108 -8.59 8.32 9.12
C ILE A 108 -9.82 9.06 8.63
N ALA A 109 -10.27 8.75 7.40
CA ALA A 109 -11.54 9.21 6.87
C ALA A 109 -12.39 8.02 6.45
N SER A 110 -13.62 7.93 6.96
CA SER A 110 -14.53 6.82 6.67
C SER A 110 -15.69 7.28 5.81
N PHE A 111 -16.04 6.46 4.82
CA PHE A 111 -17.21 6.60 3.96
C PHE A 111 -18.12 5.40 4.16
N ASN A 112 -19.44 5.62 4.12
CA ASN A 112 -20.44 4.61 4.42
C ASN A 112 -20.08 3.77 5.68
N PRO A 113 -19.96 4.39 6.87
CA PRO A 113 -19.39 3.75 8.06
C PRO A 113 -20.26 2.63 8.63
N LYS A 114 -21.53 2.53 8.21
CA LYS A 114 -22.47 1.48 8.66
C LYS A 114 -22.38 0.20 7.83
N SER A 115 -21.68 0.21 6.70
CA SER A 115 -21.51 -0.99 5.88
C SER A 115 -20.62 -2.01 6.58
N SER A 116 -21.06 -3.27 6.61
CA SER A 116 -20.26 -4.39 7.14
C SER A 116 -19.17 -4.86 6.15
N THR A 117 -19.39 -4.64 4.84
CA THR A 117 -18.40 -4.90 3.80
C THR A 117 -17.60 -3.63 3.59
N ARG A 118 -16.31 -3.67 3.88
CA ARG A 118 -15.44 -2.49 3.83
C ARG A 118 -14.13 -2.80 3.15
N VAL A 119 -13.52 -1.77 2.57
CA VAL A 119 -12.15 -1.77 2.07
C VAL A 119 -11.33 -0.70 2.80
N LEU A 120 -10.07 -0.98 3.03
CA LEU A 120 -9.09 -0.05 3.56
C LEU A 120 -8.11 0.34 2.46
N ILE A 121 -7.89 1.64 2.29
CA ILE A 121 -6.89 2.19 1.39
C ILE A 121 -5.95 3.04 2.24
N CYS A 122 -4.66 2.77 2.19
CA CYS A 122 -3.68 3.45 3.03
C CYS A 122 -2.46 3.93 2.26
N SER A 123 -1.84 4.98 2.78
CA SER A 123 -0.52 5.48 2.38
C SER A 123 0.08 6.22 3.57
N HIS A 124 1.41 6.29 3.64
CA HIS A 124 2.04 7.18 4.60
C HIS A 124 2.07 8.62 4.07
N TRP A 125 2.17 9.59 4.99
CA TRP A 125 2.16 11.01 4.65
C TRP A 125 3.39 11.77 5.13
N ASP A 126 4.17 11.20 6.02
CA ASP A 126 5.47 11.70 6.43
C ASP A 126 6.52 11.56 5.32
N SER A 127 7.68 12.10 5.51
CA SER A 127 8.81 11.93 4.59
C SER A 127 10.11 11.65 5.34
N ARG A 128 11.03 10.99 4.64
CA ARG A 128 12.29 10.51 5.16
C ARG A 128 13.18 11.67 5.63
N PRO A 129 13.78 11.58 6.83
CA PRO A 129 14.73 12.57 7.34
C PRO A 129 16.13 12.48 6.69
N TYR A 130 16.36 11.50 5.83
CA TYR A 130 17.66 11.18 5.25
C TYR A 130 17.57 10.95 3.75
N ALA A 131 18.43 11.63 2.96
CA ALA A 131 18.63 11.34 1.54
C ALA A 131 19.73 10.28 1.36
N ASP A 132 19.68 9.19 2.13
CA ASP A 132 20.74 8.20 2.23
C ASP A 132 20.93 7.31 0.99
N ASN A 133 20.06 7.45 -0.01
CA ASN A 133 20.22 6.89 -1.35
C ASN A 133 20.72 7.91 -2.39
N ASP A 134 21.01 9.16 -2.00
CA ASP A 134 21.51 10.16 -2.93
C ASP A 134 22.95 9.80 -3.37
N PRO A 135 23.29 9.91 -4.66
CA PRO A 135 24.66 9.70 -5.14
C PRO A 135 25.70 10.61 -4.46
N ASP A 136 25.31 11.80 -4.03
CA ASP A 136 26.13 12.72 -3.26
C ASP A 136 25.99 12.41 -1.75
N SER A 137 27.00 11.73 -1.20
CA SER A 137 27.01 11.36 0.22
C SER A 137 26.97 12.57 1.18
N THR A 138 27.30 13.77 0.72
CA THR A 138 27.20 14.99 1.56
C THR A 138 25.74 15.35 1.87
N LEU A 139 24.79 14.85 1.06
CA LEU A 139 23.35 15.04 1.24
C LEU A 139 22.68 13.99 2.11
N HIS A 140 23.34 12.87 2.45
CA HIS A 140 22.75 11.72 3.15
C HIS A 140 22.07 12.07 4.48
N ARG A 141 22.45 13.19 5.10
CA ARG A 141 21.85 13.67 6.37
C ARG A 141 20.85 14.81 6.16
N THR A 142 20.42 15.04 4.94
CA THR A 142 19.38 16.03 4.62
C THR A 142 18.03 15.35 4.42
N PRO A 143 16.93 15.97 4.86
CA PRO A 143 15.60 15.41 4.64
C PRO A 143 15.17 15.55 3.17
N ILE A 144 14.32 14.63 2.71
CA ILE A 144 13.76 14.66 1.36
C ILE A 144 12.34 15.24 1.34
N ASP A 145 11.94 15.79 0.18
CA ASP A 145 10.58 16.32 0.00
C ASP A 145 9.51 15.23 -0.10
N GLY A 146 9.88 13.99 -0.43
CA GLY A 146 8.96 12.85 -0.47
C GLY A 146 7.75 13.07 -1.39
N ALA A 147 7.98 13.65 -2.60
CA ALA A 147 6.90 13.91 -3.55
C ALA A 147 6.29 12.61 -4.10
N ASN A 148 7.13 11.66 -4.47
CA ASN A 148 6.70 10.33 -4.87
C ASN A 148 6.48 9.45 -3.64
N ASP A 149 7.39 9.51 -2.70
CA ASP A 149 7.41 8.73 -1.48
C ASP A 149 6.76 9.48 -0.33
N GLY A 150 5.65 9.08 -0.02
CA GLY A 150 4.41 9.25 0.61
C GLY A 150 3.42 10.18 -0.06
N ALA A 151 3.80 11.38 -0.55
CA ALA A 151 2.83 12.37 -1.02
C ALA A 151 2.02 11.93 -2.25
N SER A 152 2.58 11.09 -3.13
CA SER A 152 1.85 10.60 -4.32
C SER A 152 0.66 9.71 -3.91
N GLY A 153 0.88 8.76 -3.01
CA GLY A 153 -0.18 7.90 -2.49
C GLY A 153 -1.26 8.69 -1.76
N VAL A 154 -0.87 9.67 -0.95
CA VAL A 154 -1.80 10.59 -0.27
C VAL A 154 -2.59 11.43 -1.28
N GLY A 155 -1.96 11.94 -2.35
CA GLY A 155 -2.64 12.68 -3.40
C GLY A 155 -3.74 11.86 -4.08
N ILE A 156 -3.46 10.59 -4.37
CA ILE A 156 -4.43 9.63 -4.91
C ILE A 156 -5.57 9.40 -3.89
N ILE A 157 -5.25 9.19 -2.62
CA ILE A 157 -6.25 8.95 -1.56
C ILE A 157 -7.19 10.15 -1.40
N ILE A 158 -6.68 11.39 -1.44
CA ILE A 158 -7.52 12.60 -1.35
C ILE A 158 -8.43 12.72 -2.57
N GLU A 159 -7.94 12.38 -3.78
CA GLU A 159 -8.79 12.36 -4.97
C GLU A 159 -9.87 11.26 -4.88
N ILE A 160 -9.55 10.09 -4.35
CA ILE A 160 -10.54 9.03 -4.05
C ILE A 160 -11.58 9.56 -3.06
N ALA A 161 -11.19 10.28 -2.01
CA ALA A 161 -12.11 10.89 -1.06
C ALA A 161 -13.07 11.87 -1.75
N ARG A 162 -12.52 12.68 -2.68
CA ARG A 162 -13.32 13.60 -3.50
C ARG A 162 -14.33 12.85 -4.36
N GLN A 163 -13.92 11.75 -5.00
CA GLN A 163 -14.81 10.91 -5.83
C GLN A 163 -15.90 10.24 -4.98
N LEU A 164 -15.57 9.70 -3.83
CA LEU A 164 -16.53 9.08 -2.90
C LEU A 164 -17.55 10.08 -2.37
N ARG A 165 -17.22 11.36 -2.31
CA ARG A 165 -18.16 12.43 -1.95
C ARG A 165 -19.14 12.73 -3.08
N ILE A 166 -18.72 12.63 -4.34
CA ILE A 166 -19.54 12.89 -5.54
C ILE A 166 -20.38 11.66 -5.88
N SER A 167 -19.77 10.47 -5.86
CA SER A 167 -20.39 9.19 -6.19
C SER A 167 -20.13 8.19 -5.05
N PRO A 168 -21.03 8.12 -4.05
CA PRO A 168 -20.85 7.24 -2.90
C PRO A 168 -20.80 5.76 -3.30
N ALA A 169 -19.84 5.02 -2.73
CA ALA A 169 -19.74 3.58 -2.91
C ALA A 169 -20.84 2.84 -2.12
N ALA A 170 -21.27 1.68 -2.64
CA ALA A 170 -22.22 0.79 -1.95
C ALA A 170 -21.60 0.13 -0.71
N ILE A 171 -20.28 -0.07 -0.72
CA ILE A 171 -19.49 -0.61 0.40
C ILE A 171 -18.92 0.50 1.27
N GLY A 172 -18.45 0.16 2.47
CA GLY A 172 -17.67 1.05 3.30
C GLY A 172 -16.26 1.24 2.74
N VAL A 173 -15.73 2.45 2.85
CA VAL A 173 -14.34 2.75 2.48
C VAL A 173 -13.69 3.51 3.62
N ASP A 174 -12.56 3.01 4.11
CA ASP A 174 -11.71 3.68 5.07
C ASP A 174 -10.42 4.11 4.39
N LEU A 175 -10.12 5.39 4.48
CA LEU A 175 -8.90 6.01 3.97
C LEU A 175 -8.01 6.30 5.16
N LEU A 176 -6.79 5.74 5.17
CA LEU A 176 -5.88 5.83 6.30
C LEU A 176 -4.56 6.44 5.84
N LEU A 177 -4.24 7.60 6.38
CA LEU A 177 -2.96 8.28 6.21
C LEU A 177 -2.10 7.95 7.42
N LEU A 178 -1.05 7.17 7.22
CA LEU A 178 -0.14 6.66 8.23
C LEU A 178 1.02 7.64 8.46
N ASP A 179 1.44 7.79 9.70
CA ASP A 179 2.57 8.64 10.10
C ASP A 179 3.78 7.81 10.48
N ALA A 180 4.96 8.41 10.43
CA ALA A 180 6.23 7.82 10.84
C ALA A 180 6.51 6.46 10.18
N GLU A 181 6.19 6.34 8.89
CA GLU A 181 6.58 5.18 8.10
C GLU A 181 8.09 5.21 7.82
N ASP A 182 8.61 6.39 7.49
CA ASP A 182 9.87 6.59 6.80
C ASP A 182 11.00 7.11 7.73
N TYR A 183 10.80 6.99 9.06
CA TYR A 183 11.77 7.46 10.05
C TYR A 183 12.81 6.39 10.43
N GLY A 184 12.96 5.34 9.61
CA GLY A 184 13.92 4.27 9.85
C GLY A 184 15.38 4.72 9.84
N ALA A 185 16.25 3.89 10.41
CA ALA A 185 17.68 4.16 10.49
C ALA A 185 18.29 4.38 9.10
N PRO A 186 19.17 5.36 8.93
CA PRO A 186 19.88 5.51 7.67
C PRO A 186 20.86 4.34 7.46
N GLN A 187 21.16 4.04 6.19
CA GLN A 187 21.94 2.86 5.79
C GLN A 187 23.29 2.73 6.49
N ASP A 188 23.93 3.85 6.82
CA ASP A 188 25.25 3.91 7.46
C ASP A 188 25.21 3.96 9.01
N ALA A 189 24.01 3.87 9.61
CA ALA A 189 23.88 3.93 11.07
C ALA A 189 24.37 2.68 11.82
N GLY A 190 24.64 1.58 11.10
CA GLY A 190 24.99 0.31 11.71
C GLY A 190 23.87 -0.34 12.52
N TYR A 191 22.63 0.14 12.37
CA TYR A 191 21.45 -0.42 13.02
C TYR A 191 21.04 -1.72 12.34
N THR A 192 20.75 -2.75 13.10
CA THR A 192 20.38 -4.08 12.60
C THR A 192 18.97 -4.51 13.00
N GLY A 193 18.23 -3.64 13.70
CA GLY A 193 16.81 -3.88 14.01
C GLY A 193 15.94 -3.77 12.77
N SER A 194 14.73 -4.31 12.86
CA SER A 194 13.71 -4.26 11.79
C SER A 194 12.41 -3.62 12.25
N ASP A 195 12.40 -3.01 13.42
CA ASP A 195 11.23 -2.46 14.11
C ASP A 195 11.19 -0.92 14.11
N ASP A 196 11.98 -0.29 13.26
CA ASP A 196 12.17 1.15 13.17
C ASP A 196 11.47 1.80 11.95
N TRP A 197 10.78 0.99 11.14
CA TRP A 197 10.00 1.41 9.98
C TRP A 197 8.49 1.24 10.20
N ALA A 198 7.70 1.96 9.42
CA ALA A 198 6.25 1.81 9.37
C ALA A 198 5.57 1.93 10.75
N LEU A 199 6.11 2.77 11.65
CA LEU A 199 5.71 2.85 13.04
C LEU A 199 4.23 3.22 13.24
N GLY A 200 3.61 3.90 12.29
CA GLY A 200 2.20 4.25 12.32
C GLY A 200 1.25 3.11 11.97
N SER A 201 1.76 2.00 11.46
CA SER A 201 0.96 0.82 11.08
C SER A 201 1.16 -0.40 11.99
N GLN A 202 1.99 -0.28 13.03
CA GLN A 202 2.28 -1.33 14.02
C GLN A 202 1.18 -1.49 15.09
#